data_c3cf9c1e0da7cf28a790d28cdea7225c
#
_entry.id   c3cf9c1e0da7cf28a790d28cdea7225c
#
_cell.length_a   1.000
_cell.length_b   1.000
_cell.length_c   1.000
_cell.angle_alpha   90.00
_cell.angle_beta   90.00
_cell.angle_gamma   90.00
#
_symmetry.space_group_name_H-M   'P 1'
#
loop_
_entity.id
_entity.type
_entity.pdbx_description
1 polymer ?
#
loop_
_entity_poly.entity_id
_entity_poly.type
_entity_poly.pdbx_seq_one_letter_code
_entity_poly.pdbx_strand_id
1 'polypeptide(L)'
;MQATRATTDAKPIRFDGRVALVTGAGRGLGRAYALALAARGAAVVVNDPGVNEAGSDAGDRAPADAVVASIRQSGGRAEADYGSVAAPADAEAMVQRAVDRFGGIDIVVANAGNHRRAVFGEVVPEDFVDVLGVHLVGAFRVSRAAWPHMAKKRRGNIVLATSQTAFYGKIDSVSYGAAKAGMIGLMHGLRLSAEPLGIKVNCISPFALTRMAHHFPAEIAPLIDPAQAAEAVVLLASDECPLSGEILIAGGGHFAVARIVESRGIDIDDPKDVTAEALRGRLGQIGDLSEPQVFGDSLKAVGATFDRLKKQAGLS
;
A
#
# COMPACT_ATOMS: atom_id res chain seq x y z
N MET A 1 -19.69 -8.45 19.59
CA MET A 1 -19.54 -7.39 18.56
C MET A 1 -20.88 -7.28 17.83
N GLN A 2 -21.57 -6.15 17.94
CA GLN A 2 -22.77 -5.89 17.16
C GLN A 2 -22.36 -5.61 15.70
N ALA A 3 -22.95 -6.33 14.75
CA ALA A 3 -22.80 -6.04 13.33
C ALA A 3 -23.49 -4.70 13.04
N THR A 4 -22.71 -3.70 12.67
CA THR A 4 -23.24 -2.40 12.25
C THR A 4 -23.79 -2.54 10.84
N ARG A 5 -25.11 -2.42 10.64
CA ARG A 5 -25.68 -2.26 9.30
C ARG A 5 -25.21 -0.92 8.76
N ALA A 6 -24.51 -0.93 7.62
CA ALA A 6 -24.14 0.30 6.91
C ALA A 6 -25.43 1.03 6.50
N THR A 7 -25.58 2.30 6.90
CA THR A 7 -26.64 3.18 6.42
C THR A 7 -26.34 3.58 4.98
N THR A 8 -27.28 3.32 4.06
CA THR A 8 -27.12 3.43 2.60
C THR A 8 -27.40 4.83 2.02
N ASP A 9 -27.42 5.89 2.83
CA ASP A 9 -27.76 7.25 2.36
C ASP A 9 -26.57 8.08 1.84
N ALA A 10 -25.32 7.51 1.86
CA ALA A 10 -24.16 8.20 1.35
C ALA A 10 -24.18 8.25 -0.20
N LYS A 11 -23.89 9.42 -0.77
CA LYS A 11 -23.73 9.55 -2.22
C LYS A 11 -22.65 8.57 -2.72
N PRO A 12 -22.86 7.90 -3.86
CA PRO A 12 -21.87 7.03 -4.44
C PRO A 12 -20.57 7.79 -4.78
N ILE A 13 -19.42 7.26 -4.40
CA ILE A 13 -18.11 7.77 -4.82
C ILE A 13 -18.00 7.63 -6.33
N ARG A 14 -17.66 8.71 -7.04
CA ARG A 14 -17.52 8.77 -8.50
C ARG A 14 -16.14 9.28 -8.90
N PHE A 15 -15.67 8.78 -10.04
CA PHE A 15 -14.37 9.14 -10.65
C PHE A 15 -14.53 9.69 -12.07
N ASP A 16 -15.65 10.32 -12.38
CA ASP A 16 -15.90 10.89 -13.70
C ASP A 16 -14.80 11.92 -14.04
N GLY A 17 -14.18 11.75 -15.20
CA GLY A 17 -13.05 12.59 -15.63
C GLY A 17 -11.70 12.30 -14.94
N ARG A 18 -11.62 11.28 -14.07
CA ARG A 18 -10.36 10.83 -13.44
C ARG A 18 -9.69 9.74 -14.23
N VAL A 19 -8.38 9.68 -14.12
CA VAL A 19 -7.55 8.67 -14.76
C VAL A 19 -6.78 7.89 -13.69
N ALA A 20 -6.94 6.58 -13.70
CA ALA A 20 -6.28 5.66 -12.79
C ALA A 20 -5.28 4.75 -13.53
N LEU A 21 -4.13 4.51 -12.92
CA LEU A 21 -3.20 3.44 -13.28
C LEU A 21 -3.22 2.39 -12.18
N VAL A 22 -3.53 1.14 -12.53
CA VAL A 22 -3.47 0.01 -11.60
C VAL A 22 -2.42 -0.97 -12.10
N THR A 23 -1.38 -1.22 -11.29
CA THR A 23 -0.32 -2.17 -11.65
C THR A 23 -0.63 -3.57 -11.14
N GLY A 24 -0.25 -4.62 -11.91
CA GLY A 24 -0.63 -5.99 -11.61
C GLY A 24 -2.14 -6.20 -11.73
N ALA A 25 -2.78 -5.56 -12.71
CA ALA A 25 -4.23 -5.44 -12.79
C ALA A 25 -4.91 -6.51 -13.66
N GLY A 26 -4.18 -7.47 -14.23
CA GLY A 26 -4.74 -8.51 -15.07
C GLY A 26 -5.48 -9.61 -14.28
N ARG A 27 -5.18 -9.79 -13.00
CA ARG A 27 -5.73 -10.87 -12.16
C ARG A 27 -5.97 -10.41 -10.72
N GLY A 28 -6.71 -11.23 -9.95
CA GLY A 28 -6.89 -11.11 -8.50
C GLY A 28 -7.31 -9.71 -8.02
N LEU A 29 -6.62 -9.20 -7.01
CA LEU A 29 -6.90 -7.89 -6.39
C LEU A 29 -6.77 -6.74 -7.38
N GLY A 30 -5.69 -6.69 -8.18
CA GLY A 30 -5.49 -5.61 -9.16
C GLY A 30 -6.62 -5.55 -10.20
N ARG A 31 -7.10 -6.71 -10.67
CA ARG A 31 -8.29 -6.79 -11.54
C ARG A 31 -9.51 -6.22 -10.83
N ALA A 32 -9.76 -6.61 -9.57
CA ALA A 32 -10.89 -6.11 -8.80
C ALA A 32 -10.83 -4.58 -8.63
N TYR A 33 -9.65 -4.04 -8.34
CA TYR A 33 -9.42 -2.58 -8.22
C TYR A 33 -9.72 -1.85 -9.53
N ALA A 34 -9.17 -2.36 -10.65
CA ALA A 34 -9.38 -1.75 -11.97
C ALA A 34 -10.87 -1.73 -12.35
N LEU A 35 -11.58 -2.84 -12.15
CA LEU A 35 -13.02 -2.94 -12.41
C LEU A 35 -13.85 -2.00 -11.53
N ALA A 36 -13.54 -1.93 -10.22
CA ALA A 36 -14.26 -1.10 -9.27
C ALA A 36 -14.09 0.41 -9.56
N LEU A 37 -12.89 0.85 -9.92
CA LEU A 37 -12.61 2.23 -10.32
C LEU A 37 -13.31 2.57 -11.65
N ALA A 38 -13.23 1.68 -12.64
CA ALA A 38 -13.88 1.87 -13.94
C ALA A 38 -15.41 1.93 -13.83
N ALA A 39 -16.03 1.06 -13.03
CA ALA A 39 -17.48 1.05 -12.77
C ALA A 39 -17.98 2.37 -12.17
N ARG A 40 -17.09 3.14 -11.52
CA ARG A 40 -17.36 4.45 -10.94
C ARG A 40 -16.96 5.63 -11.85
N GLY A 41 -16.59 5.36 -13.11
CA GLY A 41 -16.35 6.39 -14.15
C GLY A 41 -14.88 6.74 -14.39
N ALA A 42 -13.91 6.11 -13.70
CA ALA A 42 -12.49 6.31 -14.01
C ALA A 42 -12.15 5.78 -15.41
N ALA A 43 -11.26 6.47 -16.12
CA ALA A 43 -10.51 5.87 -17.22
C ALA A 43 -9.31 5.11 -16.61
N VAL A 44 -9.11 3.85 -16.99
CA VAL A 44 -8.15 2.97 -16.31
C VAL A 44 -7.07 2.47 -17.27
N VAL A 45 -5.80 2.71 -16.92
CA VAL A 45 -4.67 1.95 -17.48
C VAL A 45 -4.52 0.67 -16.67
N VAL A 46 -4.72 -0.46 -17.33
CA VAL A 46 -4.62 -1.81 -16.77
C VAL A 46 -3.22 -2.33 -17.08
N ASN A 47 -2.30 -2.19 -16.15
CA ASN A 47 -0.94 -2.69 -16.34
C ASN A 47 -0.80 -4.11 -15.78
N ASP A 48 -0.35 -5.05 -16.60
CA ASP A 48 0.04 -6.40 -16.19
C ASP A 48 0.97 -7.01 -17.25
N PRO A 49 2.21 -7.39 -16.92
CA PRO A 49 3.10 -8.10 -17.83
C PRO A 49 2.67 -9.55 -18.12
N GLY A 50 1.67 -10.06 -17.38
CA GLY A 50 1.10 -11.39 -17.58
C GLY A 50 1.97 -12.56 -17.13
N VAL A 51 2.97 -12.30 -16.30
CA VAL A 51 3.91 -13.31 -15.78
C VAL A 51 3.28 -14.22 -14.72
N ASN A 52 3.95 -15.34 -14.40
CA ASN A 52 3.58 -16.24 -13.30
C ASN A 52 3.75 -15.58 -11.91
N GLU A 53 3.44 -16.31 -10.83
CA GLU A 53 3.56 -15.81 -9.46
C GLU A 53 5.00 -15.41 -9.10
N ALA A 54 5.99 -16.15 -9.60
CA ALA A 54 7.40 -15.86 -9.36
C ALA A 54 7.95 -14.72 -10.24
N GLY A 55 7.23 -14.31 -11.29
CA GLY A 55 7.68 -13.31 -12.23
C GLY A 55 8.80 -13.78 -13.17
N SER A 56 8.92 -15.11 -13.38
CA SER A 56 10.08 -15.74 -14.03
C SER A 56 9.84 -16.23 -15.47
N ASP A 57 8.62 -16.16 -15.99
CA ASP A 57 8.26 -16.60 -17.32
C ASP A 57 8.10 -15.43 -18.32
N ALA A 58 7.95 -15.79 -19.60
CA ALA A 58 7.56 -14.83 -20.62
C ALA A 58 6.16 -14.31 -20.34
N GLY A 59 5.97 -13.00 -20.46
CA GLY A 59 4.68 -12.37 -20.21
C GLY A 59 3.61 -12.78 -21.23
N ASP A 60 2.36 -12.72 -20.79
CA ASP A 60 1.17 -12.95 -21.60
C ASP A 60 0.27 -11.70 -21.54
N ARG A 61 -0.14 -11.18 -22.69
CA ARG A 61 -1.01 -9.98 -22.78
C ARG A 61 -2.47 -10.27 -22.39
N ALA A 62 -2.91 -11.53 -22.54
CA ALA A 62 -4.31 -11.92 -22.35
C ALA A 62 -4.94 -11.48 -21.02
N PRO A 63 -4.25 -11.52 -19.86
CA PRO A 63 -4.84 -11.07 -18.60
C PRO A 63 -5.22 -9.58 -18.59
N ALA A 64 -4.33 -8.71 -19.06
CA ALA A 64 -4.62 -7.28 -19.14
C ALA A 64 -5.71 -6.98 -20.16
N ASP A 65 -5.63 -7.60 -21.35
CA ASP A 65 -6.62 -7.45 -22.43
C ASP A 65 -8.02 -7.89 -22.00
N ALA A 66 -8.13 -8.99 -21.26
CA ALA A 66 -9.42 -9.47 -20.76
C ALA A 66 -10.08 -8.47 -19.79
N VAL A 67 -9.29 -7.82 -18.92
CA VAL A 67 -9.81 -6.78 -18.01
C VAL A 67 -10.24 -5.55 -18.81
N VAL A 68 -9.44 -5.11 -19.77
CA VAL A 68 -9.77 -3.98 -20.65
C VAL A 68 -11.06 -4.26 -21.42
N ALA A 69 -11.19 -5.47 -22.01
CA ALA A 69 -12.41 -5.87 -22.70
C ALA A 69 -13.64 -5.83 -21.79
N SER A 70 -13.52 -6.36 -20.56
CA SER A 70 -14.60 -6.33 -19.56
C SER A 70 -15.02 -4.90 -19.20
N ILE A 71 -14.07 -3.99 -18.99
CA ILE A 71 -14.35 -2.58 -18.69
C ILE A 71 -15.06 -1.92 -19.87
N ARG A 72 -14.59 -2.13 -21.09
CA ARG A 72 -15.18 -1.54 -22.31
C ARG A 72 -16.57 -2.08 -22.61
N GLN A 73 -16.81 -3.38 -22.40
CA GLN A 73 -18.14 -4.00 -22.53
C GLN A 73 -19.16 -3.39 -21.55
N SER A 74 -18.71 -2.97 -20.38
CA SER A 74 -19.54 -2.26 -19.39
C SER A 74 -19.66 -0.76 -19.66
N GLY A 75 -19.21 -0.26 -20.82
CA GLY A 75 -19.26 1.16 -21.20
C GLY A 75 -18.15 2.04 -20.58
N GLY A 76 -17.22 1.46 -19.85
CA GLY A 76 -16.07 2.17 -19.27
C GLY A 76 -14.94 2.41 -20.27
N ARG A 77 -13.93 3.18 -19.85
CA ARG A 77 -12.73 3.50 -20.63
C ARG A 77 -11.53 2.80 -20.04
N ALA A 78 -10.82 2.00 -20.80
CA ALA A 78 -9.60 1.35 -20.35
C ALA A 78 -8.59 1.18 -21.49
N GLU A 79 -7.30 1.10 -21.13
CA GLU A 79 -6.19 0.80 -22.02
C GLU A 79 -5.26 -0.21 -21.33
N ALA A 80 -4.74 -1.18 -22.10
CA ALA A 80 -3.80 -2.17 -21.58
C ALA A 80 -2.36 -1.64 -21.61
N ASP A 81 -1.59 -2.04 -20.63
CA ASP A 81 -0.14 -1.85 -20.56
C ASP A 81 0.53 -3.15 -20.09
N TYR A 82 1.65 -3.50 -20.68
CA TYR A 82 2.34 -4.79 -20.47
C TYR A 82 3.75 -4.62 -19.90
N GLY A 83 4.14 -3.40 -19.56
CA GLY A 83 5.46 -3.08 -19.03
C GLY A 83 5.68 -3.62 -17.61
N SER A 84 6.95 -3.85 -17.30
CA SER A 84 7.36 -4.26 -15.96
C SER A 84 7.59 -3.04 -15.07
N VAL A 85 6.97 -2.98 -13.90
CA VAL A 85 7.23 -1.93 -12.90
C VAL A 85 8.71 -1.93 -12.44
N ALA A 86 9.40 -3.07 -12.56
CA ALA A 86 10.80 -3.19 -12.21
C ALA A 86 11.75 -2.55 -13.26
N ALA A 87 11.27 -2.26 -14.46
CA ALA A 87 12.03 -1.57 -15.51
C ALA A 87 11.74 -0.06 -15.47
N PRO A 88 12.77 0.81 -15.31
CA PRO A 88 12.54 2.26 -15.22
C PRO A 88 11.79 2.86 -16.41
N ALA A 89 12.19 2.49 -17.63
CA ALA A 89 11.57 2.98 -18.86
C ALA A 89 10.11 2.54 -19.00
N ASP A 90 9.76 1.33 -18.57
CA ASP A 90 8.39 0.84 -18.60
C ASP A 90 7.51 1.58 -17.58
N ALA A 91 8.04 1.87 -16.38
CA ALA A 91 7.31 2.63 -15.37
C ALA A 91 6.98 4.05 -15.83
N GLU A 92 7.86 4.71 -16.57
CA GLU A 92 7.60 5.99 -17.22
C GLU A 92 6.59 5.85 -18.37
N ALA A 93 6.76 4.82 -19.23
CA ALA A 93 5.89 4.58 -20.38
C ALA A 93 4.44 4.29 -19.99
N MET A 94 4.18 3.52 -18.91
CA MET A 94 2.81 3.26 -18.46
C MET A 94 2.09 4.52 -17.93
N VAL A 95 2.81 5.43 -17.29
CA VAL A 95 2.26 6.74 -16.89
C VAL A 95 2.04 7.63 -18.11
N GLN A 96 3.00 7.66 -19.05
CA GLN A 96 2.85 8.41 -20.29
C GLN A 96 1.65 7.91 -21.11
N ARG A 97 1.39 6.60 -21.13
CA ARG A 97 0.18 6.01 -21.74
C ARG A 97 -1.11 6.57 -21.14
N ALA A 98 -1.18 6.74 -19.82
CA ALA A 98 -2.33 7.38 -19.17
C ALA A 98 -2.51 8.82 -19.65
N VAL A 99 -1.42 9.57 -19.77
CA VAL A 99 -1.43 10.96 -20.25
C VAL A 99 -1.87 11.03 -21.72
N ASP A 100 -1.31 10.20 -22.58
CA ASP A 100 -1.58 10.22 -24.03
C ASP A 100 -3.00 9.77 -24.36
N ARG A 101 -3.51 8.76 -23.66
CA ARG A 101 -4.82 8.17 -23.94
C ARG A 101 -5.98 8.88 -23.24
N PHE A 102 -5.73 9.45 -22.07
CA PHE A 102 -6.79 9.98 -21.22
C PHE A 102 -6.55 11.42 -20.73
N GLY A 103 -5.44 12.05 -21.11
CA GLY A 103 -5.14 13.45 -20.82
C GLY A 103 -4.48 13.69 -19.46
N GLY A 104 -4.09 12.66 -18.71
CA GLY A 104 -3.41 12.80 -17.43
C GLY A 104 -3.43 11.57 -16.55
N ILE A 105 -3.02 11.75 -15.29
CA ILE A 105 -3.10 10.73 -14.25
C ILE A 105 -3.52 11.38 -12.94
N ASP A 106 -4.45 10.76 -12.22
CA ASP A 106 -5.01 11.25 -10.95
C ASP A 106 -4.88 10.22 -9.83
N ILE A 107 -4.86 8.93 -10.18
CA ILE A 107 -4.86 7.81 -9.22
C ILE A 107 -3.79 6.81 -9.63
N VAL A 108 -2.94 6.42 -8.68
CA VAL A 108 -2.00 5.30 -8.81
C VAL A 108 -2.35 4.25 -7.77
N VAL A 109 -2.62 3.02 -8.22
CA VAL A 109 -2.72 1.84 -7.34
C VAL A 109 -1.52 0.95 -7.62
N ALA A 110 -0.49 1.06 -6.79
CA ALA A 110 0.74 0.27 -6.88
C ALA A 110 0.51 -1.09 -6.22
N ASN A 111 -0.02 -2.03 -6.99
CA ASN A 111 -0.41 -3.36 -6.54
C ASN A 111 0.47 -4.49 -7.11
N ALA A 112 1.20 -4.26 -8.20
CA ALA A 112 2.06 -5.27 -8.81
C ALA A 112 2.98 -5.97 -7.80
N GLY A 113 3.14 -7.27 -7.96
CA GLY A 113 3.96 -8.05 -7.06
C GLY A 113 4.18 -9.48 -7.55
N ASN A 114 5.29 -10.04 -7.12
CA ASN A 114 5.66 -11.43 -7.27
C ASN A 114 5.91 -12.06 -5.89
N HIS A 115 6.05 -13.37 -5.82
CA HIS A 115 6.33 -14.05 -4.56
C HIS A 115 7.23 -15.26 -4.80
N ARG A 116 8.37 -15.27 -4.11
CA ARG A 116 9.32 -16.37 -4.08
C ARG A 116 9.43 -16.87 -2.65
N ARG A 117 8.86 -18.05 -2.39
CA ARG A 117 8.75 -18.61 -1.05
C ARG A 117 10.02 -19.38 -0.73
N ALA A 118 10.64 -19.02 0.39
CA ALA A 118 11.77 -19.77 0.97
C ALA A 118 11.88 -19.44 2.46
N VAL A 119 12.29 -20.40 3.26
CA VAL A 119 12.72 -20.16 4.65
C VAL A 119 14.05 -19.41 4.60
N PHE A 120 14.38 -18.61 5.63
CA PHE A 120 15.47 -17.65 5.58
C PHE A 120 16.82 -18.24 5.13
N GLY A 121 17.18 -19.41 5.61
CA GLY A 121 18.45 -20.07 5.23
C GLY A 121 18.51 -20.55 3.78
N GLU A 122 17.40 -20.58 3.07
CA GLU A 122 17.27 -21.04 1.68
C GLU A 122 16.96 -19.88 0.71
N VAL A 123 16.85 -18.65 1.21
CA VAL A 123 16.59 -17.48 0.37
C VAL A 123 17.78 -17.23 -0.56
N VAL A 124 17.51 -17.27 -1.85
CA VAL A 124 18.50 -16.89 -2.88
C VAL A 124 18.60 -15.35 -2.88
N PRO A 125 19.82 -14.76 -2.74
CA PRO A 125 19.99 -13.31 -2.68
C PRO A 125 19.38 -12.55 -3.86
N GLU A 126 19.46 -13.09 -5.06
CA GLU A 126 18.90 -12.52 -6.28
C GLU A 126 17.36 -12.47 -6.21
N ASP A 127 16.74 -13.51 -5.67
CA ASP A 127 15.27 -13.56 -5.45
C ASP A 127 14.80 -12.51 -4.46
N PHE A 128 15.60 -12.24 -3.42
CA PHE A 128 15.34 -11.17 -2.48
C PHE A 128 15.31 -9.81 -3.19
N VAL A 129 16.35 -9.53 -3.99
CA VAL A 129 16.47 -8.27 -4.75
C VAL A 129 15.33 -8.12 -5.76
N ASP A 130 14.99 -9.19 -6.50
CA ASP A 130 13.90 -9.20 -7.47
C ASP A 130 12.56 -8.87 -6.84
N VAL A 131 12.24 -9.49 -5.70
CA VAL A 131 10.98 -9.22 -4.98
C VAL A 131 10.93 -7.76 -4.52
N LEU A 132 12.01 -7.22 -3.95
CA LEU A 132 12.09 -5.79 -3.62
C LEU A 132 11.97 -4.92 -4.88
N GLY A 133 12.59 -5.34 -5.98
CA GLY A 133 12.59 -4.67 -7.27
C GLY A 133 11.18 -4.45 -7.81
N VAL A 134 10.34 -5.48 -7.76
CA VAL A 134 8.95 -5.40 -8.23
C VAL A 134 8.07 -4.62 -7.25
N HIS A 135 8.07 -5.01 -5.99
CA HIS A 135 7.13 -4.44 -5.00
C HIS A 135 7.48 -3.00 -4.62
N LEU A 136 8.67 -2.80 -4.06
CA LEU A 136 9.06 -1.52 -3.46
C LEU A 136 9.59 -0.54 -4.49
N VAL A 137 10.62 -0.96 -5.24
CA VAL A 137 11.26 -0.09 -6.23
C VAL A 137 10.31 0.20 -7.38
N GLY A 138 9.51 -0.78 -7.81
CA GLY A 138 8.48 -0.60 -8.83
C GLY A 138 7.40 0.40 -8.40
N ALA A 139 6.88 0.28 -7.19
CA ALA A 139 5.91 1.24 -6.65
C ALA A 139 6.50 2.66 -6.57
N PHE A 140 7.75 2.80 -6.12
CA PHE A 140 8.47 4.07 -6.12
C PHE A 140 8.57 4.66 -7.54
N ARG A 141 8.99 3.88 -8.52
CA ARG A 141 9.16 4.32 -9.93
C ARG A 141 7.86 4.83 -10.53
N VAL A 142 6.79 4.05 -10.41
CA VAL A 142 5.46 4.43 -10.92
C VAL A 142 4.94 5.68 -10.22
N SER A 143 5.04 5.75 -8.90
CA SER A 143 4.65 6.94 -8.14
C SER A 143 5.48 8.16 -8.53
N ARG A 144 6.80 8.00 -8.73
CA ARG A 144 7.71 9.06 -9.15
C ARG A 144 7.40 9.57 -10.56
N ALA A 145 7.05 8.68 -11.49
CA ALA A 145 6.63 9.05 -12.84
C ALA A 145 5.30 9.82 -12.85
N ALA A 146 4.33 9.41 -12.02
CA ALA A 146 3.04 10.09 -11.91
C ALA A 146 3.12 11.44 -11.19
N TRP A 147 4.12 11.62 -10.32
CA TRP A 147 4.25 12.77 -9.42
C TRP A 147 4.15 14.15 -10.10
N PRO A 148 4.90 14.45 -11.20
CA PRO A 148 4.84 15.77 -11.84
C PRO A 148 3.43 16.14 -12.31
N HIS A 149 2.69 15.17 -12.81
CA HIS A 149 1.31 15.34 -13.30
C HIS A 149 0.34 15.64 -12.17
N MET A 150 0.45 14.94 -11.05
CA MET A 150 -0.37 15.16 -9.85
C MET A 150 -0.01 16.49 -9.17
N ALA A 151 1.28 16.79 -9.02
CA ALA A 151 1.76 18.02 -8.42
C ALA A 151 1.30 19.27 -9.19
N LYS A 152 1.34 19.23 -10.54
CA LYS A 152 0.84 20.32 -11.38
C LYS A 152 -0.66 20.58 -11.17
N LYS A 153 -1.45 19.53 -10.98
CA LYS A 153 -2.89 19.61 -10.70
C LYS A 153 -3.19 19.94 -9.23
N ARG A 154 -2.19 19.87 -8.35
CA ARG A 154 -2.34 19.91 -6.88
C ARG A 154 -3.40 18.93 -6.37
N ARG A 155 -3.41 17.75 -6.93
CA ARG A 155 -4.41 16.71 -6.67
C ARG A 155 -3.90 15.35 -7.15
N GLY A 156 -4.07 14.33 -6.34
CA GLY A 156 -3.77 12.95 -6.69
C GLY A 156 -3.97 12.02 -5.51
N ASN A 157 -4.14 10.73 -5.80
CA ASN A 157 -4.26 9.70 -4.79
C ASN A 157 -3.32 8.53 -5.16
N ILE A 158 -2.43 8.18 -4.25
CA ILE A 158 -1.52 7.04 -4.39
C ILE A 158 -1.89 6.01 -3.33
N VAL A 159 -2.23 4.80 -3.78
CA VAL A 159 -2.54 3.66 -2.92
C VAL A 159 -1.48 2.58 -3.12
N LEU A 160 -0.74 2.27 -2.06
CA LEU A 160 0.35 1.30 -2.06
C LEU A 160 -0.12 0.00 -1.41
N ALA A 161 0.00 -1.13 -2.11
CA ALA A 161 -0.40 -2.42 -1.57
C ALA A 161 0.67 -2.98 -0.61
N THR A 162 0.40 -2.93 0.70
CA THR A 162 1.18 -3.62 1.75
C THR A 162 0.56 -4.98 2.10
N SER A 163 0.87 -5.55 3.25
CA SER A 163 0.37 -6.84 3.72
C SER A 163 0.50 -6.96 5.23
N GLN A 164 -0.32 -7.80 5.87
CA GLN A 164 -0.12 -8.22 7.26
C GLN A 164 1.23 -8.90 7.49
N THR A 165 1.82 -9.50 6.46
CA THR A 165 3.19 -10.04 6.52
C THR A 165 4.23 -8.95 6.82
N ALA A 166 3.95 -7.69 6.47
CA ALA A 166 4.80 -6.54 6.83
C ALA A 166 4.80 -6.25 8.33
N PHE A 167 3.73 -6.59 9.04
CA PHE A 167 3.58 -6.31 10.48
C PHE A 167 4.04 -7.48 11.35
N TYR A 168 3.70 -8.70 10.91
CA TYR A 168 3.79 -9.89 11.78
C TYR A 168 4.77 -10.94 11.25
N GLY A 169 5.32 -10.75 10.05
CA GLY A 169 6.17 -11.73 9.40
C GLY A 169 5.42 -12.97 8.92
N LYS A 170 6.12 -13.81 8.18
CA LYS A 170 5.71 -15.16 7.78
C LYS A 170 6.95 -15.97 7.45
N ILE A 171 7.04 -17.19 7.93
CA ILE A 171 8.26 -18.00 7.93
C ILE A 171 8.90 -18.20 6.54
N ASP A 172 8.09 -18.31 5.49
CA ASP A 172 8.52 -18.57 4.11
C ASP A 172 8.50 -17.32 3.20
N SER A 173 8.43 -16.12 3.78
CA SER A 173 8.12 -14.89 3.04
C SER A 173 8.98 -13.70 3.45
N VAL A 174 10.27 -13.93 3.74
CA VAL A 174 11.19 -12.88 4.22
C VAL A 174 11.33 -11.73 3.23
N SER A 175 11.59 -12.04 1.95
CA SER A 175 11.74 -11.03 0.89
C SER A 175 10.46 -10.23 0.69
N TYR A 176 9.32 -10.92 0.67
CA TYR A 176 7.99 -10.31 0.54
C TYR A 176 7.66 -9.43 1.76
N GLY A 177 7.91 -9.92 2.98
CA GLY A 177 7.71 -9.17 4.22
C GLY A 177 8.53 -7.88 4.25
N ALA A 178 9.81 -7.97 3.90
CA ALA A 178 10.71 -6.82 3.81
C ALA A 178 10.21 -5.79 2.78
N ALA A 179 9.83 -6.24 1.58
CA ALA A 179 9.30 -5.38 0.53
C ALA A 179 8.00 -4.67 0.96
N LYS A 180 7.08 -5.40 1.58
CA LYS A 180 5.80 -4.85 2.06
C LYS A 180 5.95 -3.93 3.28
N ALA A 181 6.93 -4.15 4.14
CA ALA A 181 7.32 -3.22 5.19
C ALA A 181 7.94 -1.93 4.60
N GLY A 182 8.76 -2.07 3.56
CA GLY A 182 9.30 -0.93 2.81
C GLY A 182 8.22 -0.04 2.20
N MET A 183 7.07 -0.61 1.79
CA MET A 183 5.92 0.16 1.29
C MET A 183 5.35 1.11 2.34
N ILE A 184 5.35 0.72 3.62
CA ILE A 184 4.91 1.58 4.74
C ILE A 184 5.87 2.77 4.89
N GLY A 185 7.19 2.52 4.87
CA GLY A 185 8.19 3.58 4.90
C GLY A 185 8.08 4.53 3.69
N LEU A 186 7.86 3.97 2.48
CA LEU A 186 7.63 4.74 1.26
C LEU A 186 6.38 5.63 1.38
N MET A 187 5.27 5.10 1.89
CA MET A 187 4.05 5.85 2.16
C MET A 187 4.32 7.04 3.08
N HIS A 188 4.98 6.81 4.21
CA HIS A 188 5.26 7.89 5.18
C HIS A 188 6.14 9.00 4.56
N GLY A 189 7.19 8.64 3.82
CA GLY A 189 8.04 9.61 3.14
C GLY A 189 7.32 10.39 2.04
N LEU A 190 6.55 9.70 1.20
CA LEU A 190 5.76 10.33 0.14
C LEU A 190 4.69 11.26 0.70
N ARG A 191 3.96 10.85 1.74
CA ARG A 191 2.90 11.64 2.34
C ARG A 191 3.37 13.03 2.76
N LEU A 192 4.52 13.13 3.43
CA LEU A 192 5.07 14.41 3.90
C LEU A 192 5.36 15.37 2.73
N SER A 193 5.82 14.84 1.59
CA SER A 193 6.05 15.63 0.37
C SER A 193 4.74 15.91 -0.40
N ALA A 194 3.73 15.06 -0.25
CA ALA A 194 2.47 15.07 -0.99
C ALA A 194 1.46 16.07 -0.40
N GLU A 195 1.40 16.16 0.91
CA GLU A 195 0.41 16.96 1.66
C GLU A 195 0.36 18.43 1.22
N PRO A 196 1.50 19.17 1.05
CA PRO A 196 1.46 20.56 0.57
C PRO A 196 0.96 20.69 -0.87
N LEU A 197 0.93 19.59 -1.62
CA LEU A 197 0.48 19.52 -3.02
C LEU A 197 -0.96 19.00 -3.18
N GLY A 198 -1.66 18.76 -2.08
CA GLY A 198 -3.01 18.19 -2.13
C GLY A 198 -3.06 16.74 -2.64
N ILE A 199 -1.94 16.02 -2.57
CA ILE A 199 -1.85 14.60 -2.95
C ILE A 199 -1.96 13.76 -1.68
N LYS A 200 -2.76 12.69 -1.72
CA LYS A 200 -2.94 11.74 -0.61
C LYS A 200 -2.19 10.45 -0.91
N VAL A 201 -1.54 9.89 0.10
CA VAL A 201 -0.80 8.65 -0.01
C VAL A 201 -1.17 7.73 1.14
N ASN A 202 -1.70 6.54 0.84
CA ASN A 202 -2.10 5.56 1.83
C ASN A 202 -1.64 4.15 1.44
N CYS A 203 -1.59 3.26 2.41
CA CYS A 203 -1.42 1.84 2.18
C CYS A 203 -2.75 1.09 2.30
N ILE A 204 -2.92 0.05 1.47
CA ILE A 204 -3.93 -0.99 1.64
C ILE A 204 -3.25 -2.29 2.04
N SER A 205 -3.72 -2.95 3.10
CA SER A 205 -3.36 -4.32 3.47
C SER A 205 -4.56 -5.23 3.22
N PRO A 206 -4.68 -5.79 2.01
CA PRO A 206 -5.88 -6.54 1.63
C PRO A 206 -5.84 -7.96 2.18
N PHE A 207 -7.02 -8.49 2.50
CA PHE A 207 -7.24 -9.90 2.81
C PHE A 207 -8.28 -10.46 1.84
N ALA A 208 -7.83 -11.27 0.88
CA ALA A 208 -8.67 -11.79 -0.18
C ALA A 208 -8.13 -13.10 -0.77
N LEU A 209 -9.02 -13.92 -1.31
CA LEU A 209 -8.63 -15.09 -2.09
C LEU A 209 -8.00 -14.66 -3.41
N THR A 210 -6.74 -15.02 -3.61
CA THR A 210 -5.97 -14.72 -4.83
C THR A 210 -5.06 -15.88 -5.19
N ARG A 211 -4.45 -15.85 -6.35
CA ARG A 211 -3.42 -16.82 -6.76
C ARG A 211 -2.28 -16.94 -5.73
N MET A 212 -1.89 -15.82 -5.12
CA MET A 212 -0.84 -15.78 -4.09
C MET A 212 -1.31 -16.22 -2.69
N ALA A 213 -2.63 -16.31 -2.47
CA ALA A 213 -3.24 -16.60 -1.19
C ALA A 213 -4.41 -17.60 -1.37
N HIS A 214 -4.08 -18.82 -1.79
CA HIS A 214 -5.06 -19.87 -2.14
C HIS A 214 -5.20 -20.98 -1.06
N HIS A 215 -4.47 -20.88 0.06
CA HIS A 215 -4.48 -21.89 1.13
C HIS A 215 -5.51 -21.58 2.23
N PHE A 216 -6.68 -21.08 1.84
CA PHE A 216 -7.77 -20.86 2.80
C PHE A 216 -8.71 -22.07 2.82
N PRO A 217 -9.32 -22.41 3.99
CA PRO A 217 -10.40 -23.38 4.07
C PRO A 217 -11.52 -23.06 3.07
N ALA A 218 -12.11 -24.09 2.46
CA ALA A 218 -13.13 -23.92 1.41
C ALA A 218 -14.33 -23.10 1.88
N GLU A 219 -14.69 -23.21 3.16
CA GLU A 219 -15.78 -22.46 3.80
C GLU A 219 -15.47 -20.96 3.97
N ILE A 220 -14.19 -20.58 4.00
CA ILE A 220 -13.76 -19.18 4.12
C ILE A 220 -13.63 -18.50 2.75
N ALA A 221 -13.28 -19.24 1.71
CA ALA A 221 -13.04 -18.72 0.37
C ALA A 221 -14.16 -17.80 -0.16
N PRO A 222 -15.47 -18.12 -0.03
CA PRO A 222 -16.55 -17.24 -0.48
C PRO A 222 -16.67 -15.94 0.33
N LEU A 223 -16.12 -15.88 1.54
CA LEU A 223 -16.22 -14.72 2.44
C LEU A 223 -15.14 -13.67 2.17
N ILE A 224 -14.09 -14.02 1.42
CA ILE A 224 -12.90 -13.20 1.17
C ILE A 224 -12.77 -12.81 -0.31
N ASP A 225 -13.87 -12.37 -0.92
CA ASP A 225 -13.89 -11.89 -2.30
C ASP A 225 -13.01 -10.64 -2.45
N PRO A 226 -12.10 -10.60 -3.46
CA PRO A 226 -11.32 -9.41 -3.80
C PRO A 226 -12.13 -8.13 -3.99
N ALA A 227 -13.40 -8.22 -4.37
CA ALA A 227 -14.31 -7.09 -4.52
C ALA A 227 -14.47 -6.29 -3.21
N GLN A 228 -14.42 -6.94 -2.05
CA GLN A 228 -14.52 -6.24 -0.76
C GLN A 228 -13.30 -5.36 -0.49
N ALA A 229 -12.09 -5.85 -0.80
CA ALA A 229 -10.88 -5.05 -0.71
C ALA A 229 -10.85 -3.93 -1.76
N ALA A 230 -11.52 -4.12 -2.90
CA ALA A 230 -11.63 -3.10 -3.94
C ALA A 230 -12.43 -1.88 -3.47
N GLU A 231 -13.46 -2.06 -2.64
CA GLU A 231 -14.21 -0.93 -2.06
C GLU A 231 -13.32 -0.05 -1.16
N ALA A 232 -12.39 -0.66 -0.41
CA ALA A 232 -11.42 0.10 0.36
C ALA A 232 -10.47 0.91 -0.53
N VAL A 233 -10.03 0.35 -1.67
CA VAL A 233 -9.21 1.09 -2.65
C VAL A 233 -10.01 2.21 -3.29
N VAL A 234 -11.29 2.00 -3.61
CA VAL A 234 -12.21 3.06 -4.09
C VAL A 234 -12.24 4.22 -3.09
N LEU A 235 -12.42 3.93 -1.80
CA LEU A 235 -12.38 4.96 -0.75
C LEU A 235 -11.04 5.69 -0.73
N LEU A 236 -9.92 4.97 -0.65
CA LEU A 236 -8.58 5.55 -0.57
C LEU A 236 -8.18 6.36 -1.82
N ALA A 237 -8.73 6.00 -2.98
CA ALA A 237 -8.52 6.70 -4.25
C ALA A 237 -9.42 7.94 -4.42
N SER A 238 -10.39 8.14 -3.54
CA SER A 238 -11.37 9.23 -3.61
C SER A 238 -10.81 10.54 -3.05
N ASP A 239 -11.22 11.65 -3.63
CA ASP A 239 -10.97 12.97 -3.05
C ASP A 239 -11.73 13.18 -1.73
N GLU A 240 -12.82 12.46 -1.53
CA GLU A 240 -13.63 12.51 -0.30
C GLU A 240 -12.97 11.78 0.88
N CYS A 241 -11.98 10.90 0.61
CA CYS A 241 -11.25 10.21 1.67
C CYS A 241 -10.43 11.21 2.51
N PRO A 242 -10.65 11.30 3.82
CA PRO A 242 -9.87 12.20 4.67
C PRO A 242 -8.48 11.65 5.03
N LEU A 243 -8.21 10.38 4.72
CA LEU A 243 -6.99 9.69 5.13
C LEU A 243 -5.80 10.05 4.24
N SER A 244 -4.64 10.27 4.87
CA SER A 244 -3.33 10.33 4.23
C SER A 244 -2.26 9.88 5.22
N GLY A 245 -1.44 8.90 4.84
CA GLY A 245 -0.44 8.29 5.71
C GLY A 245 -0.99 7.16 6.59
N GLU A 246 -2.12 6.58 6.21
CA GLU A 246 -2.75 5.50 6.96
C GLU A 246 -2.62 4.16 6.24
N ILE A 247 -2.70 3.10 7.01
CA ILE A 247 -2.70 1.72 6.53
C ILE A 247 -4.09 1.13 6.77
N LEU A 248 -4.86 0.91 5.72
CA LEU A 248 -6.20 0.33 5.82
C LEU A 248 -6.12 -1.18 5.59
N ILE A 249 -6.50 -1.97 6.59
CA ILE A 249 -6.72 -3.42 6.47
C ILE A 249 -8.12 -3.62 5.94
N ALA A 250 -8.30 -4.45 4.90
CA ALA A 250 -9.60 -4.63 4.26
C ALA A 250 -9.79 -6.04 3.68
N GLY A 251 -10.91 -6.67 4.00
CA GLY A 251 -11.33 -7.97 3.45
C GLY A 251 -12.13 -8.79 4.44
N GLY A 252 -12.90 -9.76 3.94
CA GLY A 252 -13.73 -10.61 4.78
C GLY A 252 -14.79 -9.83 5.60
N GLY A 253 -15.29 -8.71 5.09
CA GLY A 253 -16.22 -7.84 5.82
C GLY A 253 -15.58 -7.06 6.98
N HIS A 254 -14.27 -7.16 7.17
CA HIS A 254 -13.52 -6.48 8.24
C HIS A 254 -12.66 -5.35 7.68
N PHE A 255 -12.75 -4.17 8.31
CA PHE A 255 -11.97 -2.99 7.97
C PHE A 255 -11.37 -2.40 9.25
N ALA A 256 -10.05 -2.14 9.24
CA ALA A 256 -9.33 -1.58 10.37
C ALA A 256 -8.17 -0.70 9.89
N VAL A 257 -7.72 0.21 10.75
CA VAL A 257 -6.50 0.99 10.53
C VAL A 257 -5.37 0.39 11.34
N ALA A 258 -4.22 0.16 10.72
CA ALA A 258 -2.98 -0.20 11.40
C ALA A 258 -2.05 1.01 11.48
N ARG A 259 -1.38 1.18 12.63
CA ARG A 259 -0.42 2.27 12.89
C ARG A 259 0.81 1.76 13.62
N ILE A 260 1.94 2.42 13.42
CA ILE A 260 3.13 2.25 14.26
C ILE A 260 2.91 3.11 15.50
N VAL A 261 3.14 2.54 16.67
CA VAL A 261 3.02 3.20 17.97
C VAL A 261 4.27 2.94 18.79
N GLU A 262 4.59 3.87 19.70
CA GLU A 262 5.65 3.73 20.68
C GLU A 262 5.04 3.68 22.08
N SER A 263 5.66 2.92 23.00
CA SER A 263 5.36 3.04 24.44
C SER A 263 5.85 4.39 24.95
N ARG A 264 5.39 4.81 26.11
CA ARG A 264 5.98 5.98 26.79
C ARG A 264 7.41 5.72 27.25
N GLY A 265 7.79 4.47 27.46
CA GLY A 265 9.09 4.07 27.96
C GLY A 265 9.33 4.51 29.39
N ILE A 266 10.60 4.60 29.76
CA ILE A 266 11.08 5.08 31.06
C ILE A 266 12.17 6.12 30.85
N ASP A 267 12.33 7.00 31.82
CA ASP A 267 13.48 7.89 31.93
C ASP A 267 14.42 7.39 33.03
N ILE A 268 15.73 7.56 32.86
CA ILE A 268 16.78 7.29 33.87
C ILE A 268 17.54 8.60 34.03
N ASP A 269 17.44 9.19 35.21
CA ASP A 269 17.92 10.55 35.48
C ASP A 269 19.44 10.68 35.45
N ASP A 270 20.19 9.73 36.09
CA ASP A 270 21.64 9.73 36.03
C ASP A 270 22.15 8.83 34.90
N PRO A 271 22.88 9.39 33.91
CA PRO A 271 23.44 8.60 32.82
C PRO A 271 24.35 7.44 33.29
N LYS A 272 24.92 7.52 34.50
CA LYS A 272 25.76 6.46 35.07
C LYS A 272 24.95 5.21 35.45
N ASP A 273 23.63 5.37 35.67
CA ASP A 273 22.70 4.28 36.01
C ASP A 273 22.17 3.59 34.77
N VAL A 274 22.47 4.08 33.56
CA VAL A 274 22.08 3.46 32.30
C VAL A 274 22.96 2.25 32.04
N THR A 275 22.50 1.08 32.48
CA THR A 275 23.18 -0.21 32.27
C THR A 275 22.23 -1.23 31.63
N ALA A 276 22.76 -2.23 30.95
CA ALA A 276 21.99 -3.32 30.39
C ALA A 276 21.15 -4.05 31.46
N GLU A 277 21.70 -4.19 32.68
CA GLU A 277 21.03 -4.82 33.81
C GLU A 277 19.86 -3.98 34.32
N ALA A 278 20.01 -2.65 34.38
CA ALA A 278 18.94 -1.73 34.75
C ALA A 278 17.80 -1.76 33.71
N LEU A 279 18.13 -1.77 32.42
CA LEU A 279 17.14 -1.90 31.35
C LEU A 279 16.43 -3.27 31.40
N ARG A 280 17.18 -4.36 31.59
CA ARG A 280 16.62 -5.71 31.75
C ARG A 280 15.60 -5.79 32.88
N GLY A 281 15.90 -5.16 34.03
CA GLY A 281 14.98 -5.13 35.18
C GLY A 281 13.70 -4.33 34.96
N ARG A 282 13.63 -3.50 33.89
CA ARG A 282 12.52 -2.59 33.60
C ARG A 282 11.84 -2.86 32.25
N LEU A 283 12.13 -3.98 31.58
CA LEU A 283 11.58 -4.31 30.26
C LEU A 283 10.05 -4.24 30.20
N GLY A 284 9.34 -4.63 31.27
CA GLY A 284 7.89 -4.53 31.34
C GLY A 284 7.39 -3.09 31.27
N GLN A 285 8.07 -2.15 31.92
CA GLN A 285 7.74 -0.71 31.88
C GLN A 285 8.14 -0.09 30.55
N ILE A 286 9.31 -0.47 30.01
CA ILE A 286 9.78 -0.02 28.70
C ILE A 286 8.79 -0.40 27.59
N GLY A 287 8.22 -1.61 27.66
CA GLY A 287 7.31 -2.15 26.65
C GLY A 287 5.81 -1.90 26.93
N ASP A 288 5.46 -1.12 27.96
CA ASP A 288 4.06 -0.86 28.31
C ASP A 288 3.35 0.01 27.27
N LEU A 289 2.41 -0.59 26.56
CA LEU A 289 1.55 0.05 25.55
C LEU A 289 0.17 0.43 26.08
N SER A 290 -0.04 0.54 27.39
CA SER A 290 -1.34 0.98 27.98
C SER A 290 -1.70 2.41 27.56
N GLU A 291 -0.68 3.27 27.34
CA GLU A 291 -0.82 4.63 26.81
C GLU A 291 0.12 4.85 25.62
N PRO A 292 -0.22 4.33 24.44
CA PRO A 292 0.67 4.37 23.28
C PRO A 292 0.77 5.79 22.72
N GLN A 293 1.95 6.13 22.20
CA GLN A 293 2.21 7.37 21.51
C GLN A 293 2.19 7.16 20.00
N VAL A 294 1.60 8.10 19.27
CA VAL A 294 1.57 8.13 17.80
C VAL A 294 2.17 9.45 17.33
N PHE A 295 3.19 9.37 16.48
CA PHE A 295 3.83 10.55 15.92
C PHE A 295 3.46 10.74 14.46
N GLY A 296 3.17 11.98 14.05
CA GLY A 296 2.83 12.30 12.66
C GLY A 296 4.03 12.22 11.72
N ASP A 297 5.24 12.45 12.25
CA ASP A 297 6.51 12.39 11.52
C ASP A 297 7.68 12.19 12.48
N SER A 298 8.87 11.93 11.91
CA SER A 298 10.10 11.70 12.69
C SER A 298 10.57 12.94 13.48
N LEU A 299 10.32 14.15 12.97
CA LEU A 299 10.71 15.38 13.67
C LEU A 299 9.88 15.57 14.93
N LYS A 300 8.60 15.22 14.91
CA LYS A 300 7.75 15.25 16.11
C LYS A 300 8.18 14.20 17.14
N ALA A 301 8.57 13.00 16.71
CA ALA A 301 9.09 11.98 17.61
C ALA A 301 10.40 12.42 18.26
N VAL A 302 11.34 12.96 17.48
CA VAL A 302 12.60 13.51 17.97
C VAL A 302 12.36 14.73 18.88
N GLY A 303 11.42 15.62 18.50
CA GLY A 303 11.02 16.77 19.32
C GLY A 303 10.52 16.36 20.71
N ALA A 304 9.65 15.33 20.77
CA ALA A 304 9.19 14.79 22.06
C ALA A 304 10.35 14.26 22.93
N THR A 305 11.39 13.69 22.31
CA THR A 305 12.61 13.28 23.01
C THR A 305 13.38 14.48 23.55
N PHE A 306 13.55 15.54 22.77
CA PHE A 306 14.20 16.77 23.23
C PHE A 306 13.43 17.43 24.37
N ASP A 307 12.12 17.46 24.32
CA ASP A 307 11.29 18.05 25.38
C ASP A 307 11.44 17.27 26.70
N ARG A 308 11.55 15.93 26.65
CA ARG A 308 11.87 15.12 27.83
C ARG A 308 13.24 15.45 28.40
N LEU A 309 14.27 15.53 27.53
CA LEU A 309 15.63 15.83 27.95
C LEU A 309 15.74 17.24 28.56
N LYS A 310 15.10 18.23 28.00
CA LYS A 310 15.04 19.58 28.57
C LYS A 310 14.41 19.58 29.95
N LYS A 311 13.29 18.88 30.11
CA LYS A 311 12.61 18.75 31.40
C LYS A 311 13.48 18.11 32.46
N GLN A 312 14.22 17.04 32.12
CA GLN A 312 15.18 16.38 33.02
C GLN A 312 16.32 17.32 33.38
N ALA A 313 16.81 18.12 32.44
CA ALA A 313 17.90 19.08 32.67
C ALA A 313 17.44 20.37 33.36
N GLY A 314 16.14 20.55 33.64
CA GLY A 314 15.60 21.80 34.19
C GLY A 314 15.68 22.99 33.21
N LEU A 315 15.77 22.70 31.91
CA LEU A 315 15.84 23.71 30.85
C LEU A 315 14.41 24.02 30.34
N SER A 316 14.11 25.26 30.12
CA SER A 316 12.84 25.74 29.56
C SER A 316 12.85 25.73 28.01
#